data_6c4e722baf87770311b0a640f4aa1624
#
_entry.id   6c4e722baf87770311b0a640f4aa1624
#
_cell.length_a   1.000
_cell.length_b   1.000
_cell.length_c   1.000
_cell.angle_alpha   90.00
_cell.angle_beta   90.00
_cell.angle_gamma   90.00
#
_symmetry.space_group_name_H-M   'P 1'
#
loop_
_entity.id
_entity.type
_entity.pdbx_description
1 polymer ?
#
loop_
_entity_poly.entity_id
_entity_poly.type
_entity_poly.pdbx_seq_one_letter_code
_entity_poly.pdbx_strand_id
1 'polypeptide(L)'
;MSTVSERKPKPVQPSRYDIAALKDDLDGIALIDEAQVVRKRSRDFFWYSPVLNQLLADKSADIIAAPRDEDEVIRIAAACARRRIPLTVRAAGTGNYGQAVPLQGGVLLDITGLTGIEWQKPGVVRTAAGSRMLDVDIAMRDSGYEQRMHPSTKRSATVGGFVAGGSGGVGSVTYGGLREPGNILAARIVTVEEEPRVIELRDDAAQKVNRAYGTTGIITALEMPLAPAWPWIDVIVAFDSYMDAFETGYEVALADGIVKKLVTPISSQITPCFGALKAHCPEGQSILICMIAEGSLGPFKAIIGKRGTVTYEAPSEEGPGTVPLYEYTWNHTTLQWLKSDRSITYLQCLFPHDRLVESARETIAAFGDELLPHHEFIRFGGRVTASALPILRYSTPERLNEVMALHEAAGVFIANPHVVSLEEGSRHKRADADQLGFKREVDPRGLLNPGKMTSFVADPTD
;
A
#
# COMPACT_ATOMS: atom_id res chain seq x y z
N MET A 1 24.26 -18.87 -16.19
CA MET A 1 24.84 -17.93 -15.21
C MET A 1 25.16 -16.63 -15.93
N SER A 2 24.24 -15.69 -15.95
CA SER A 2 24.47 -14.35 -16.52
C SER A 2 24.83 -13.44 -15.35
N THR A 3 26.06 -12.98 -15.31
CA THR A 3 26.61 -12.04 -14.33
C THR A 3 25.84 -10.73 -14.44
N VAL A 4 25.04 -10.43 -13.43
CA VAL A 4 24.50 -9.09 -13.24
C VAL A 4 25.70 -8.16 -13.02
N SER A 5 26.07 -7.43 -14.06
CA SER A 5 27.10 -6.38 -13.99
C SER A 5 26.67 -5.37 -12.92
N GLU A 6 27.38 -5.33 -11.81
CA GLU A 6 27.28 -4.22 -10.85
C GLU A 6 27.66 -2.93 -11.57
N ARG A 7 26.65 -2.17 -12.00
CA ARG A 7 26.89 -0.81 -12.52
C ARG A 7 27.49 0.01 -11.37
N LYS A 8 28.75 0.45 -11.54
CA LYS A 8 29.37 1.41 -10.64
C LYS A 8 28.42 2.60 -10.45
N PRO A 9 28.22 3.07 -9.21
CA PRO A 9 27.38 4.22 -8.97
C PRO A 9 27.87 5.41 -9.80
N LYS A 10 26.97 6.03 -10.57
CA LYS A 10 27.28 7.27 -11.30
C LYS A 10 27.69 8.34 -10.28
N PRO A 11 28.64 9.23 -10.61
CA PRO A 11 29.00 10.35 -9.75
C PRO A 11 27.76 11.18 -9.43
N VAL A 12 27.65 11.60 -8.18
CA VAL A 12 26.58 12.48 -7.71
C VAL A 12 26.68 13.79 -8.48
N GLN A 13 25.67 14.11 -9.28
CA GLN A 13 25.60 15.42 -9.93
C GLN A 13 25.32 16.50 -8.86
N PRO A 14 25.91 17.70 -8.98
CA PRO A 14 25.59 18.79 -8.07
C PRO A 14 24.10 19.09 -8.14
N SER A 15 23.50 19.38 -6.98
CA SER A 15 22.08 19.77 -6.89
C SER A 15 21.85 21.03 -7.73
N ARG A 16 20.70 21.08 -8.39
CA ARG A 16 20.21 22.29 -9.09
C ARG A 16 19.59 23.32 -8.13
N TYR A 17 19.45 22.94 -6.84
CA TYR A 17 18.86 23.77 -5.80
C TYR A 17 19.94 24.28 -4.84
N ASP A 18 19.70 25.45 -4.22
CA ASP A 18 20.56 26.01 -3.18
C ASP A 18 20.31 25.31 -1.84
N ILE A 19 20.91 24.11 -1.73
CA ILE A 19 20.80 23.29 -0.50
C ILE A 19 21.55 23.90 0.66
N ALA A 20 22.61 24.68 0.41
CA ALA A 20 23.36 25.35 1.46
C ALA A 20 22.49 26.37 2.19
N ALA A 21 21.86 27.27 1.42
CA ALA A 21 20.95 28.25 1.99
C ALA A 21 19.70 27.60 2.64
N LEU A 22 19.21 26.45 2.11
CA LEU A 22 18.14 25.71 2.76
C LEU A 22 18.56 25.19 4.16
N LYS A 23 19.79 24.70 4.31
CA LYS A 23 20.30 24.23 5.60
C LYS A 23 20.34 25.35 6.63
N ASP A 24 20.71 26.56 6.21
CA ASP A 24 20.73 27.73 7.09
C ASP A 24 19.30 28.09 7.59
N ASP A 25 18.28 27.99 6.71
CA ASP A 25 16.87 28.22 7.10
C ASP A 25 16.34 27.15 8.07
N LEU A 26 16.91 25.95 8.03
CA LEU A 26 16.48 24.79 8.80
C LEU A 26 17.37 24.49 9.99
N ASP A 27 18.13 25.50 10.48
CA ASP A 27 18.97 25.33 11.66
C ASP A 27 18.19 24.74 12.84
N GLY A 28 18.78 23.76 13.51
CA GLY A 28 18.19 23.01 14.61
C GLY A 28 17.27 21.84 14.21
N ILE A 29 16.97 21.67 12.92
CA ILE A 29 16.23 20.49 12.38
C ILE A 29 17.24 19.42 11.95
N ALA A 30 16.90 18.15 12.20
CA ALA A 30 17.75 17.03 11.78
C ALA A 30 17.79 16.92 10.26
N LEU A 31 18.97 17.13 9.67
CA LEU A 31 19.23 17.03 8.23
C LEU A 31 20.26 15.94 7.96
N ILE A 32 20.05 15.15 6.90
CA ILE A 32 20.94 14.08 6.46
C ILE A 32 21.30 14.31 4.99
N ASP A 33 22.58 14.51 4.70
CA ASP A 33 23.12 14.76 3.35
C ASP A 33 24.13 13.69 2.90
N GLU A 34 24.35 12.66 3.71
CA GLU A 34 25.20 11.53 3.33
C GLU A 34 24.59 10.85 2.11
N ALA A 35 25.30 10.91 0.97
CA ALA A 35 24.79 10.50 -0.35
C ALA A 35 24.28 9.05 -0.40
N GLN A 36 24.90 8.12 0.35
CA GLN A 36 24.46 6.73 0.39
C GLN A 36 23.13 6.58 1.13
N VAL A 37 22.97 7.29 2.25
CA VAL A 37 21.74 7.30 3.07
C VAL A 37 20.61 7.93 2.28
N VAL A 38 20.85 9.11 1.67
CA VAL A 38 19.86 9.82 0.85
C VAL A 38 19.39 8.94 -0.30
N ARG A 39 20.32 8.32 -1.04
CA ARG A 39 19.97 7.40 -2.15
C ARG A 39 19.14 6.21 -1.67
N LYS A 40 19.53 5.58 -0.57
CA LYS A 40 18.81 4.43 0.00
C LYS A 40 17.39 4.84 0.44
N ARG A 41 17.26 5.98 1.10
CA ARG A 41 15.96 6.48 1.60
C ARG A 41 15.08 7.04 0.48
N SER A 42 15.64 7.44 -0.66
CA SER A 42 14.88 7.88 -1.85
C SER A 42 14.20 6.74 -2.60
N ARG A 43 14.27 5.52 -2.11
CA ARG A 43 13.69 4.35 -2.77
C ARG A 43 12.56 3.77 -1.93
N ASP A 44 11.50 3.33 -2.62
CA ASP A 44 10.50 2.40 -2.08
C ASP A 44 10.64 1.03 -2.76
N PHE A 45 9.60 0.19 -2.77
CA PHE A 45 9.64 -1.14 -3.38
C PHE A 45 9.26 -1.13 -4.88
N PHE A 46 9.43 -0.02 -5.59
CA PHE A 46 9.15 0.09 -7.03
C PHE A 46 9.84 -0.98 -7.90
N TRP A 47 10.88 -1.61 -7.39
CA TRP A 47 11.63 -2.67 -8.06
C TRP A 47 10.82 -3.97 -8.28
N TYR A 48 9.60 -4.10 -7.72
CA TYR A 48 8.65 -5.15 -8.08
C TYR A 48 8.22 -5.02 -9.55
N SER A 49 8.28 -3.83 -10.11
CA SER A 49 8.01 -3.53 -11.51
C SER A 49 9.31 -3.38 -12.28
N PRO A 50 9.59 -4.23 -13.28
CA PRO A 50 10.73 -4.04 -14.17
C PRO A 50 10.71 -2.68 -14.86
N VAL A 51 9.53 -2.19 -15.24
CA VAL A 51 9.31 -0.88 -15.88
C VAL A 51 9.71 0.26 -14.93
N LEU A 52 9.18 0.27 -13.70
CA LEU A 52 9.51 1.31 -12.71
C LEU A 52 10.97 1.21 -12.26
N ASN A 53 11.52 0.00 -12.16
CA ASN A 53 12.92 -0.18 -11.78
C ASN A 53 13.86 0.47 -12.80
N GLN A 54 13.53 0.40 -14.09
CA GLN A 54 14.27 1.10 -15.13
C GLN A 54 14.08 2.62 -15.07
N LEU A 55 12.85 3.07 -14.87
CA LEU A 55 12.47 4.50 -14.84
C LEU A 55 13.04 5.25 -13.63
N LEU A 56 13.08 4.60 -12.46
CA LEU A 56 13.33 5.25 -11.17
C LEU A 56 14.74 4.97 -10.61
N ALA A 57 15.55 4.17 -11.27
CA ALA A 57 16.86 3.72 -10.77
C ALA A 57 17.81 4.87 -10.36
N ASP A 58 17.77 5.97 -11.10
CA ASP A 58 18.65 7.13 -10.92
C ASP A 58 17.98 8.28 -10.13
N LYS A 59 16.75 8.11 -9.64
CA LYS A 59 16.02 9.15 -8.91
C LYS A 59 16.43 9.17 -7.45
N SER A 60 16.72 10.36 -6.92
CA SER A 60 17.13 10.58 -5.54
C SER A 60 16.82 12.01 -5.13
N ALA A 61 16.56 12.22 -3.84
CA ALA A 61 16.59 13.55 -3.23
C ALA A 61 18.03 14.10 -3.16
N ASP A 62 18.14 15.37 -2.82
CA ASP A 62 19.42 16.05 -2.53
C ASP A 62 19.75 15.98 -1.03
N ILE A 63 18.72 16.02 -0.17
CA ILE A 63 18.84 16.02 1.27
C ILE A 63 17.60 15.39 1.92
N ILE A 64 17.76 14.83 3.12
CA ILE A 64 16.64 14.37 3.96
C ILE A 64 16.45 15.37 5.09
N ALA A 65 15.22 15.78 5.34
CA ALA A 65 14.81 16.49 6.54
C ALA A 65 13.93 15.56 7.40
N ALA A 66 14.29 15.41 8.68
CA ALA A 66 13.62 14.50 9.60
C ALA A 66 13.02 15.29 10.78
N PRO A 67 11.79 15.82 10.64
CA PRO A 67 11.13 16.59 11.68
C PRO A 67 10.73 15.70 12.86
N ARG A 68 10.76 16.30 14.06
CA ARG A 68 10.34 15.67 15.32
C ARG A 68 8.88 15.96 15.67
N ASP A 69 8.35 17.06 15.15
CA ASP A 69 7.01 17.57 15.43
C ASP A 69 6.41 18.34 14.22
N GLU A 70 5.17 18.79 14.36
CA GLU A 70 4.47 19.55 13.33
C GLU A 70 5.08 20.92 13.08
N ASP A 71 5.62 21.57 14.10
CA ASP A 71 6.24 22.90 13.95
C ASP A 71 7.48 22.81 13.05
N GLU A 72 8.27 21.76 13.18
CA GLU A 72 9.40 21.50 12.27
C GLU A 72 8.91 21.17 10.84
N VAL A 73 7.79 20.45 10.68
CA VAL A 73 7.17 20.24 9.34
C VAL A 73 6.77 21.57 8.70
N ILE A 74 6.14 22.47 9.46
CA ILE A 74 5.76 23.81 9.00
C ILE A 74 6.99 24.60 8.55
N ARG A 75 8.06 24.61 9.36
CA ARG A 75 9.32 25.30 9.01
C ARG A 75 9.95 24.75 7.74
N ILE A 76 9.97 23.42 7.56
CA ILE A 76 10.51 22.77 6.36
C ILE A 76 9.66 23.13 5.13
N ALA A 77 8.33 23.04 5.24
CA ALA A 77 7.42 23.37 4.15
C ALA A 77 7.58 24.84 3.70
N ALA A 78 7.65 25.76 4.68
CA ALA A 78 7.88 27.19 4.41
C ALA A 78 9.22 27.45 3.72
N ALA A 79 10.31 26.84 4.19
CA ALA A 79 11.64 27.01 3.60
C ALA A 79 11.69 26.44 2.17
N CYS A 80 11.08 25.29 1.93
CA CYS A 80 10.97 24.68 0.60
C CYS A 80 10.15 25.59 -0.34
N ALA A 81 9.03 26.14 0.13
CA ALA A 81 8.19 27.03 -0.66
C ALA A 81 8.93 28.34 -1.04
N ARG A 82 9.56 29.03 -0.06
CA ARG A 82 10.34 30.26 -0.32
C ARG A 82 11.47 30.04 -1.32
N ARG A 83 12.16 28.90 -1.22
CA ARG A 83 13.30 28.58 -2.08
C ARG A 83 12.93 27.84 -3.37
N ARG A 84 11.65 27.57 -3.59
CA ARG A 84 11.15 26.78 -4.73
C ARG A 84 11.85 25.41 -4.87
N ILE A 85 12.08 24.75 -3.74
CA ILE A 85 12.70 23.42 -3.66
C ILE A 85 11.62 22.36 -3.56
N PRO A 86 11.59 21.34 -4.42
CA PRO A 86 10.66 20.23 -4.33
C PRO A 86 10.76 19.48 -3.01
N LEU A 87 9.61 19.02 -2.52
CA LEU A 87 9.46 18.30 -1.28
C LEU A 87 8.73 16.98 -1.53
N THR A 88 9.35 15.86 -1.21
CA THR A 88 8.72 14.54 -1.30
C THR A 88 8.56 13.95 0.09
N VAL A 89 7.31 13.69 0.51
CA VAL A 89 7.03 13.08 1.81
C VAL A 89 7.32 11.59 1.76
N ARG A 90 8.04 11.10 2.75
CA ARG A 90 8.32 9.69 2.95
C ARG A 90 8.05 9.29 4.40
N ALA A 91 7.33 8.21 4.59
CA ALA A 91 7.21 7.50 5.85
C ALA A 91 8.09 6.23 5.82
N ALA A 92 7.56 5.05 6.08
CA ALA A 92 8.35 3.80 6.01
C ALA A 92 8.83 3.44 4.58
N GLY A 93 8.18 3.98 3.55
CA GLY A 93 8.54 3.72 2.14
C GLY A 93 8.24 2.28 1.71
N THR A 94 7.17 1.70 2.23
CA THR A 94 6.72 0.32 1.91
C THR A 94 5.85 0.24 0.65
N GLY A 95 5.55 1.37 0.01
CA GLY A 95 4.87 1.41 -1.28
C GLY A 95 5.72 0.81 -2.40
N ASN A 96 5.09 0.41 -3.50
CA ASN A 96 5.74 -0.26 -4.61
C ASN A 96 5.46 0.36 -6.00
N TYR A 97 4.94 1.59 -6.03
CA TYR A 97 4.66 2.34 -7.26
C TYR A 97 5.59 3.56 -7.43
N GLY A 98 6.67 3.65 -6.64
CA GLY A 98 7.50 4.83 -6.63
C GLY A 98 6.85 6.05 -5.96
N GLN A 99 5.82 5.85 -5.10
CA GLN A 99 5.08 6.95 -4.48
C GLN A 99 5.98 7.89 -3.68
N ALA A 100 6.95 7.32 -2.94
CA ALA A 100 7.88 8.06 -2.10
C ALA A 100 9.22 8.38 -2.78
N VAL A 101 9.32 8.17 -4.10
CA VAL A 101 10.54 8.46 -4.87
C VAL A 101 10.54 9.91 -5.35
N PRO A 102 11.53 10.73 -4.98
CA PRO A 102 11.63 12.12 -5.41
C PRO A 102 12.03 12.19 -6.89
N LEU A 103 11.07 12.49 -7.77
CA LEU A 103 11.29 12.51 -9.22
C LEU A 103 12.15 13.70 -9.67
N GLN A 104 12.14 14.78 -8.90
CA GLN A 104 12.80 16.04 -9.24
C GLN A 104 13.93 16.44 -8.27
N GLY A 105 14.40 15.54 -7.41
CA GLY A 105 15.36 15.88 -6.37
C GLY A 105 14.73 16.66 -5.21
N GLY A 106 15.47 17.61 -4.66
CA GLY A 106 15.01 18.45 -3.55
C GLY A 106 15.05 17.72 -2.20
N VAL A 107 14.10 18.03 -1.33
CA VAL A 107 14.03 17.50 0.03
C VAL A 107 13.20 16.22 0.09
N LEU A 108 13.73 15.20 0.74
CA LEU A 108 12.96 14.05 1.21
C LEU A 108 12.53 14.31 2.66
N LEU A 109 11.25 14.52 2.89
CA LEU A 109 10.70 14.75 4.23
C LEU A 109 10.39 13.39 4.88
N ASP A 110 11.23 12.99 5.82
CA ASP A 110 11.06 11.71 6.55
C ASP A 110 10.20 11.93 7.79
N ILE A 111 8.92 11.59 7.69
CA ILE A 111 7.94 11.78 8.77
C ILE A 111 7.91 10.63 9.78
N THR A 112 8.83 9.66 9.71
CA THR A 112 8.84 8.52 10.66
C THR A 112 9.09 8.93 12.10
N GLY A 113 9.58 10.15 12.35
CA GLY A 113 9.72 10.75 13.68
C GLY A 113 8.42 11.27 14.28
N LEU A 114 7.39 11.52 13.47
CA LEU A 114 6.09 12.01 13.94
C LEU A 114 5.25 10.84 14.49
N THR A 115 5.49 10.45 15.71
CA THR A 115 4.86 9.26 16.32
C THR A 115 4.06 9.60 17.56
N GLY A 116 3.12 8.73 17.91
CA GLY A 116 2.33 8.80 19.14
C GLY A 116 0.84 8.78 18.90
N ILE A 117 0.12 8.44 19.96
CA ILE A 117 -1.33 8.52 20.01
C ILE A 117 -1.68 9.81 20.73
N GLU A 118 -2.37 10.73 20.03
CA GLU A 118 -2.80 11.99 20.62
C GLU A 118 -3.96 11.78 21.61
N TRP A 119 -4.93 10.95 21.20
CA TRP A 119 -6.05 10.53 22.05
C TRP A 119 -6.74 9.27 21.48
N GLN A 120 -7.51 8.61 22.35
CA GLN A 120 -8.39 7.51 22.01
C GLN A 120 -9.79 7.77 22.60
N LYS A 121 -10.80 7.42 21.83
CA LYS A 121 -12.21 7.35 22.24
C LYS A 121 -12.79 5.99 21.84
N PRO A 122 -13.93 5.55 22.41
CA PRO A 122 -14.55 4.31 21.99
C PRO A 122 -14.73 4.25 20.47
N GLY A 123 -14.07 3.26 19.81
CA GLY A 123 -14.15 3.04 18.37
C GLY A 123 -13.33 3.99 17.49
N VAL A 124 -12.53 4.91 18.03
CA VAL A 124 -11.71 5.88 17.27
C VAL A 124 -10.38 6.12 17.95
N VAL A 125 -9.31 6.22 17.14
CA VAL A 125 -7.99 6.66 17.58
C VAL A 125 -7.52 7.85 16.74
N ARG A 126 -6.90 8.85 17.40
CA ARG A 126 -6.13 9.90 16.72
C ARG A 126 -4.65 9.66 16.97
N THR A 127 -3.91 9.56 15.88
CA THR A 127 -2.49 9.21 15.92
C THR A 127 -1.69 10.07 14.95
N ALA A 128 -0.43 10.35 15.28
CA ALA A 128 0.52 11.00 14.40
C ALA A 128 0.81 10.14 13.16
N ALA A 129 1.02 10.79 12.01
CA ALA A 129 1.09 10.12 10.71
C ALA A 129 2.28 9.15 10.55
N GLY A 130 3.39 9.37 11.27
CA GLY A 130 4.57 8.52 11.29
C GLY A 130 4.47 7.32 12.23
N SER A 131 3.39 7.19 13.02
CA SER A 131 3.19 6.05 13.91
C SER A 131 3.06 4.75 13.12
N ARG A 132 3.82 3.72 13.54
CA ARG A 132 3.70 2.39 12.90
C ARG A 132 2.35 1.77 13.22
N MET A 133 1.75 1.13 12.22
CA MET A 133 0.44 0.51 12.39
C MET A 133 0.44 -0.59 13.46
N LEU A 134 1.52 -1.36 13.56
CA LEU A 134 1.65 -2.37 14.61
C LEU A 134 1.64 -1.75 16.02
N ASP A 135 2.36 -0.65 16.22
CA ASP A 135 2.44 0.01 17.54
C ASP A 135 1.08 0.59 17.96
N VAL A 136 0.36 1.20 16.99
CA VAL A 136 -1.02 1.68 17.23
C VAL A 136 -1.95 0.51 17.59
N ASP A 137 -1.86 -0.61 16.86
CA ASP A 137 -2.72 -1.78 17.11
C ASP A 137 -2.46 -2.40 18.49
N ILE A 138 -1.18 -2.55 18.86
CA ILE A 138 -0.80 -3.05 20.19
C ILE A 138 -1.36 -2.14 21.29
N ALA A 139 -1.20 -0.82 21.15
CA ALA A 139 -1.69 0.14 22.15
C ALA A 139 -3.22 0.14 22.27
N MET A 140 -3.97 -0.23 21.22
CA MET A 140 -5.44 -0.26 21.26
C MET A 140 -5.99 -1.54 21.88
N ARG A 141 -5.25 -2.65 21.90
CA ARG A 141 -5.75 -3.96 22.36
C ARG A 141 -6.19 -3.97 23.82
N ASP A 142 -5.48 -3.27 24.69
CA ASP A 142 -5.84 -3.18 26.13
C ASP A 142 -7.21 -2.52 26.35
N SER A 143 -7.66 -1.70 25.39
CA SER A 143 -8.97 -1.07 25.39
C SER A 143 -10.06 -1.92 24.73
N GLY A 144 -9.73 -3.12 24.25
CA GLY A 144 -10.63 -4.03 23.54
C GLY A 144 -10.84 -3.67 22.06
N TYR A 145 -9.97 -2.83 21.50
CA TYR A 145 -10.04 -2.39 20.11
C TYR A 145 -8.82 -2.79 19.30
N GLU A 146 -8.98 -2.80 17.98
CA GLU A 146 -7.93 -2.97 16.99
C GLU A 146 -8.21 -2.10 15.75
N GLN A 147 -7.22 -1.93 14.88
CA GLN A 147 -7.44 -1.26 13.60
C GLN A 147 -8.33 -2.10 12.69
N ARG A 148 -9.31 -1.45 12.00
CA ARG A 148 -10.20 -2.12 11.04
C ARG A 148 -9.44 -2.82 9.93
N MET A 149 -8.38 -2.18 9.43
CA MET A 149 -7.58 -2.72 8.35
C MET A 149 -6.11 -2.27 8.46
N HIS A 150 -5.25 -3.06 7.85
CA HIS A 150 -3.82 -2.77 7.75
C HIS A 150 -3.22 -3.43 6.50
N PRO A 151 -2.11 -2.91 5.93
CA PRO A 151 -1.39 -3.57 4.85
C PRO A 151 -0.68 -4.83 5.37
N SER A 152 -0.26 -5.74 4.48
CA SER A 152 0.62 -6.85 4.85
C SER A 152 1.94 -6.39 5.48
N THR A 153 2.35 -5.16 5.22
CA THR A 153 3.52 -4.49 5.82
C THR A 153 3.24 -3.85 7.20
N LYS A 154 2.22 -4.27 7.94
CA LYS A 154 1.78 -3.70 9.24
C LYS A 154 2.94 -3.40 10.20
N ARG A 155 3.94 -4.29 10.25
CA ARG A 155 5.10 -4.16 11.13
C ARG A 155 5.99 -2.97 10.83
N SER A 156 5.95 -2.43 9.62
CA SER A 156 6.79 -1.33 9.18
C SER A 156 6.01 -0.13 8.65
N ALA A 157 4.85 -0.35 8.06
CA ALA A 157 4.00 0.70 7.51
C ALA A 157 3.53 1.67 8.60
N THR A 158 3.43 2.96 8.24
CA THR A 158 2.87 4.00 9.11
C THR A 158 1.44 4.30 8.72
N VAL A 159 0.66 4.85 9.65
CA VAL A 159 -0.75 5.20 9.41
C VAL A 159 -0.87 6.24 8.28
N GLY A 160 -0.05 7.29 8.30
CA GLY A 160 -0.04 8.32 7.24
C GLY A 160 0.39 7.75 5.89
N GLY A 161 1.42 6.89 5.86
CA GLY A 161 1.87 6.22 4.64
C GLY A 161 0.81 5.29 4.05
N PHE A 162 0.04 4.60 4.88
CA PHE A 162 -1.05 3.73 4.45
C PHE A 162 -2.19 4.54 3.80
N VAL A 163 -2.60 5.65 4.41
CA VAL A 163 -3.63 6.54 3.85
C VAL A 163 -3.13 7.20 2.56
N ALA A 164 -1.95 7.79 2.56
CA ALA A 164 -1.39 8.44 1.37
C ALA A 164 -1.18 7.48 0.19
N GLY A 165 -0.86 6.19 0.46
CA GLY A 165 -0.80 5.12 -0.53
C GLY A 165 -2.16 4.67 -1.03
N GLY A 166 -3.18 4.73 -0.17
CA GLY A 166 -4.58 4.51 -0.48
C GLY A 166 -4.89 3.10 -0.96
N SER A 167 -4.44 2.09 -0.24
CA SER A 167 -4.70 0.70 -0.58
C SER A 167 -5.85 0.10 0.25
N GLY A 168 -6.28 -1.10 -0.13
CA GLY A 168 -6.92 -2.04 0.76
C GLY A 168 -5.88 -2.77 1.60
N GLY A 169 -6.30 -3.76 2.35
CA GLY A 169 -5.42 -4.57 3.18
C GLY A 169 -6.21 -5.65 3.92
N VAL A 170 -5.53 -6.30 4.84
CA VAL A 170 -6.13 -7.21 5.81
C VAL A 170 -7.22 -6.46 6.58
N GLY A 171 -8.43 -6.98 6.61
CA GLY A 171 -9.63 -6.31 7.13
C GLY A 171 -10.59 -5.82 6.03
N SER A 172 -10.11 -5.66 4.79
CA SER A 172 -10.97 -5.16 3.69
C SER A 172 -12.11 -6.10 3.34
N VAL A 173 -12.03 -7.39 3.64
CA VAL A 173 -13.13 -8.34 3.44
C VAL A 173 -14.36 -8.00 4.31
N THR A 174 -14.15 -7.34 5.43
CA THR A 174 -15.21 -6.92 6.36
C THR A 174 -15.54 -5.43 6.22
N TYR A 175 -14.51 -4.57 6.16
CA TYR A 175 -14.68 -3.11 6.26
C TYR A 175 -14.52 -2.37 4.93
N GLY A 176 -14.16 -3.07 3.85
CA GLY A 176 -13.81 -2.44 2.57
C GLY A 176 -12.44 -1.77 2.59
N GLY A 177 -12.11 -1.05 1.53
CA GLY A 177 -10.86 -0.28 1.44
C GLY A 177 -10.95 1.10 2.11
N LEU A 178 -9.86 1.85 2.10
CA LEU A 178 -9.81 3.21 2.69
C LEU A 178 -10.77 4.21 2.02
N ARG A 179 -11.25 3.94 0.80
CA ARG A 179 -12.23 4.77 0.10
C ARG A 179 -13.67 4.56 0.56
N GLU A 180 -13.94 3.46 1.27
CA GLU A 180 -15.28 3.26 1.82
C GLU A 180 -15.58 4.31 2.89
N PRO A 181 -16.81 4.86 2.93
CA PRO A 181 -17.20 5.86 3.91
C PRO A 181 -16.92 5.41 5.35
N GLY A 182 -16.35 6.33 6.15
CA GLY A 182 -16.07 6.07 7.55
C GLY A 182 -14.81 5.23 7.83
N ASN A 183 -13.95 4.96 6.83
CA ASN A 183 -12.66 4.31 7.05
C ASN A 183 -11.49 5.30 7.22
N ILE A 184 -11.71 6.58 6.96
CA ILE A 184 -10.87 7.70 7.39
C ILE A 184 -11.82 8.75 7.95
N LEU A 185 -11.67 9.12 9.23
CA LEU A 185 -12.59 10.06 9.88
C LEU A 185 -12.09 11.50 9.80
N ALA A 186 -10.78 11.70 9.95
CA ALA A 186 -10.15 13.00 9.75
C ALA A 186 -8.68 12.86 9.35
N ALA A 187 -8.17 13.88 8.67
CA ALA A 187 -6.76 14.06 8.39
C ALA A 187 -6.34 15.49 8.69
N ARG A 188 -5.28 15.66 9.47
CA ARG A 188 -4.61 16.93 9.71
C ARG A 188 -3.44 17.05 8.76
N ILE A 189 -3.37 18.17 8.03
CA ILE A 189 -2.34 18.40 7.03
C ILE A 189 -1.67 19.75 7.20
N VAL A 190 -0.41 19.85 6.74
CA VAL A 190 0.33 21.08 6.56
C VAL A 190 0.43 21.38 5.07
N THR A 191 0.14 22.61 4.67
CA THR A 191 0.25 23.08 3.27
C THR A 191 1.71 23.38 2.90
N VAL A 192 2.01 23.51 1.58
CA VAL A 192 3.34 23.88 1.08
C VAL A 192 3.25 25.27 0.46
N GLU A 193 3.32 26.26 1.32
CA GLU A 193 3.24 27.70 1.03
C GLU A 193 4.37 28.42 1.79
N GLU A 194 4.62 29.69 1.47
CA GLU A 194 5.62 30.49 2.24
C GLU A 194 5.21 30.68 3.70
N GLU A 195 3.90 30.77 3.96
CA GLU A 195 3.26 30.75 5.26
C GLU A 195 2.33 29.53 5.35
N PRO A 196 2.86 28.34 5.73
CA PRO A 196 2.06 27.13 5.73
C PRO A 196 0.88 27.19 6.71
N ARG A 197 -0.26 26.70 6.27
CA ARG A 197 -1.46 26.56 7.10
C ARG A 197 -1.60 25.11 7.56
N VAL A 198 -2.19 24.94 8.73
CA VAL A 198 -2.64 23.64 9.23
C VAL A 198 -4.13 23.52 8.95
N ILE A 199 -4.52 22.46 8.26
CA ILE A 199 -5.91 22.23 7.85
C ILE A 199 -6.38 20.88 8.42
N GLU A 200 -7.56 20.87 9.03
CA GLU A 200 -8.23 19.67 9.50
C GLU A 200 -9.31 19.28 8.48
N LEU A 201 -9.12 18.16 7.80
CA LEU A 201 -10.07 17.58 6.85
C LEU A 201 -10.89 16.51 7.56
N ARG A 202 -12.21 16.56 7.46
CA ARG A 202 -13.13 15.62 8.11
C ARG A 202 -14.04 14.95 7.11
N ASP A 203 -14.49 13.76 7.45
CA ASP A 203 -15.43 12.96 6.68
C ASP A 203 -15.02 12.83 5.21
N ASP A 204 -15.85 13.18 4.25
CA ASP A 204 -15.56 13.09 2.82
C ASP A 204 -14.36 13.95 2.42
N ALA A 205 -14.12 15.07 3.10
CA ALA A 205 -12.96 15.91 2.83
C ALA A 205 -11.64 15.20 3.14
N ALA A 206 -11.60 14.27 4.09
CA ALA A 206 -10.42 13.47 4.39
C ALA A 206 -10.00 12.57 3.22
N GLN A 207 -10.91 12.26 2.30
CA GLN A 207 -10.59 11.49 1.10
C GLN A 207 -9.68 12.23 0.11
N LYS A 208 -9.54 13.56 0.24
CA LYS A 208 -8.64 14.37 -0.59
C LYS A 208 -7.15 13.99 -0.44
N VAL A 209 -6.75 13.42 0.70
CA VAL A 209 -5.39 12.94 0.94
C VAL A 209 -5.23 11.43 0.73
N ASN A 210 -6.34 10.70 0.59
CA ASN A 210 -6.35 9.26 0.39
C ASN A 210 -5.89 8.92 -1.04
N ARG A 211 -4.87 8.04 -1.15
CA ARG A 211 -4.27 7.64 -2.44
C ARG A 211 -3.80 8.84 -3.30
N ALA A 212 -3.38 9.89 -2.63
CA ALA A 212 -2.86 11.09 -3.29
C ALA A 212 -1.33 11.09 -3.42
N TYR A 213 -0.64 10.03 -2.98
CA TYR A 213 0.83 9.90 -3.02
C TYR A 213 1.56 11.09 -2.38
N GLY A 214 0.94 11.70 -1.36
CA GLY A 214 1.50 12.88 -0.69
C GLY A 214 1.57 14.13 -1.57
N THR A 215 0.66 14.30 -2.55
CA THR A 215 0.62 15.50 -3.40
C THR A 215 -0.32 16.59 -2.89
N THR A 216 -1.24 16.25 -1.98
CA THR A 216 -2.35 17.12 -1.55
C THR A 216 -2.26 17.52 -0.07
N GLY A 217 -1.07 17.86 0.39
CA GLY A 217 -0.76 18.24 1.76
C GLY A 217 0.11 17.22 2.49
N ILE A 218 0.85 17.68 3.48
CA ILE A 218 1.69 16.84 4.34
C ILE A 218 0.85 16.37 5.51
N ILE A 219 0.49 15.07 5.53
CA ILE A 219 -0.31 14.50 6.62
C ILE A 219 0.54 14.46 7.90
N THR A 220 0.05 15.08 8.98
CA THR A 220 0.72 15.10 10.29
C THR A 220 -0.01 14.25 11.34
N ALA A 221 -1.36 14.18 11.27
CA ALA A 221 -2.17 13.31 12.13
C ALA A 221 -3.40 12.77 11.40
N LEU A 222 -3.96 11.68 11.93
CA LEU A 222 -5.14 11.01 11.38
C LEU A 222 -6.09 10.55 12.50
N GLU A 223 -7.39 10.69 12.28
CA GLU A 223 -8.42 10.02 13.06
C GLU A 223 -8.88 8.78 12.30
N MET A 224 -8.62 7.61 12.87
CA MET A 224 -8.94 6.32 12.26
C MET A 224 -9.98 5.57 13.07
N PRO A 225 -10.96 4.92 12.41
CA PRO A 225 -11.93 4.08 13.09
C PRO A 225 -11.28 2.79 13.57
N LEU A 226 -11.73 2.33 14.72
CA LEU A 226 -11.33 1.06 15.30
C LEU A 226 -12.45 0.02 15.15
N ALA A 227 -12.09 -1.24 15.32
CA ALA A 227 -12.99 -2.39 15.41
C ALA A 227 -12.82 -3.06 16.78
N PRO A 228 -13.79 -3.87 17.23
CA PRO A 228 -13.56 -4.75 18.37
C PRO A 228 -12.36 -5.67 18.11
N ALA A 229 -11.47 -5.80 19.08
CA ALA A 229 -10.36 -6.75 19.01
C ALA A 229 -10.89 -8.19 19.22
N TRP A 230 -10.62 -9.06 18.26
CA TRP A 230 -10.99 -10.47 18.33
C TRP A 230 -9.78 -11.35 18.59
N PRO A 231 -9.92 -12.49 19.29
CA PRO A 231 -8.93 -13.55 19.26
C PRO A 231 -8.94 -14.18 17.85
N TRP A 232 -7.97 -13.79 17.04
CA TRP A 232 -7.84 -14.26 15.67
C TRP A 232 -7.12 -15.60 15.60
N ILE A 233 -7.62 -16.49 14.74
CA ILE A 233 -7.01 -17.76 14.38
C ILE A 233 -6.60 -17.69 12.90
N ASP A 234 -5.33 -17.92 12.66
CA ASP A 234 -4.77 -18.10 11.32
C ASP A 234 -5.02 -19.53 10.85
N VAL A 235 -5.59 -19.70 9.66
CA VAL A 235 -5.96 -20.99 9.09
C VAL A 235 -5.44 -21.10 7.66
N ILE A 236 -4.85 -22.26 7.32
CA ILE A 236 -4.58 -22.67 5.94
C ILE A 236 -5.46 -23.88 5.62
N VAL A 237 -6.17 -23.80 4.50
CA VAL A 237 -6.96 -24.91 3.95
C VAL A 237 -6.40 -25.24 2.57
N ALA A 238 -6.06 -26.51 2.34
CA ALA A 238 -5.57 -27.00 1.06
C ALA A 238 -6.71 -27.57 0.21
N PHE A 239 -6.62 -27.37 -1.12
CA PHE A 239 -7.61 -27.79 -2.12
C PHE A 239 -6.91 -28.37 -3.35
N ASP A 240 -7.56 -29.35 -3.99
CA ASP A 240 -7.05 -29.98 -5.22
C ASP A 240 -7.07 -29.04 -6.43
N SER A 241 -8.00 -28.07 -6.46
CA SER A 241 -8.05 -27.05 -7.51
C SER A 241 -8.06 -25.63 -6.96
N TYR A 242 -7.56 -24.70 -7.76
CA TYR A 242 -7.60 -23.27 -7.40
C TYR A 242 -9.05 -22.76 -7.32
N MET A 243 -9.92 -23.20 -8.23
CA MET A 243 -11.31 -22.73 -8.25
C MET A 243 -12.10 -23.23 -7.03
N ASP A 244 -11.80 -24.41 -6.50
CA ASP A 244 -12.42 -24.87 -5.24
C ASP A 244 -11.99 -23.99 -4.06
N ALA A 245 -10.71 -23.61 -3.99
CA ALA A 245 -10.21 -22.65 -3.00
C ALA A 245 -10.88 -21.28 -3.16
N PHE A 246 -11.00 -20.79 -4.40
CA PHE A 246 -11.61 -19.51 -4.72
C PHE A 246 -13.10 -19.47 -4.37
N GLU A 247 -13.90 -20.44 -4.83
CA GLU A 247 -15.34 -20.48 -4.59
C GLU A 247 -15.68 -20.69 -3.12
N THR A 248 -14.91 -21.55 -2.42
CA THR A 248 -15.05 -21.73 -0.98
C THR A 248 -14.69 -20.44 -0.22
N GLY A 249 -13.61 -19.77 -0.64
CA GLY A 249 -13.23 -18.46 -0.09
C GLY A 249 -14.31 -17.39 -0.32
N TYR A 250 -14.96 -17.41 -1.48
CA TYR A 250 -16.06 -16.51 -1.80
C TYR A 250 -17.28 -16.76 -0.89
N GLU A 251 -17.66 -18.03 -0.66
CA GLU A 251 -18.72 -18.37 0.30
C GLU A 251 -18.39 -17.89 1.72
N VAL A 252 -17.15 -18.09 2.17
CA VAL A 252 -16.67 -17.56 3.47
C VAL A 252 -16.76 -16.04 3.50
N ALA A 253 -16.35 -15.36 2.41
CA ALA A 253 -16.41 -13.90 2.31
C ALA A 253 -17.84 -13.36 2.38
N LEU A 254 -18.80 -14.05 1.77
CA LEU A 254 -20.24 -13.73 1.78
C LEU A 254 -20.92 -14.01 3.13
N ALA A 255 -20.40 -14.96 3.92
CA ALA A 255 -21.02 -15.38 5.18
C ALA A 255 -20.84 -14.32 6.26
N ASP A 256 -21.75 -13.36 6.37
CA ASP A 256 -21.69 -12.26 7.35
C ASP A 256 -21.73 -12.76 8.82
N GLY A 257 -22.27 -13.95 9.07
CA GLY A 257 -22.23 -14.59 10.40
C GLY A 257 -20.86 -15.13 10.82
N ILE A 258 -19.87 -15.11 9.92
CA ILE A 258 -18.47 -15.47 10.22
C ILE A 258 -17.66 -14.19 10.39
N VAL A 259 -17.14 -13.96 11.57
CA VAL A 259 -16.21 -12.84 11.84
C VAL A 259 -14.84 -13.21 11.26
N LYS A 260 -14.42 -12.45 10.26
CA LYS A 260 -13.21 -12.70 9.45
C LYS A 260 -12.45 -11.42 9.16
N LYS A 261 -11.13 -11.52 9.02
CA LYS A 261 -10.26 -10.37 8.71
C LYS A 261 -9.50 -10.55 7.39
N LEU A 262 -9.30 -11.81 6.97
CA LEU A 262 -8.57 -12.16 5.76
C LEU A 262 -9.17 -13.42 5.14
N VAL A 263 -9.29 -13.43 3.79
CA VAL A 263 -9.70 -14.59 2.99
C VAL A 263 -8.99 -14.51 1.64
N THR A 264 -8.00 -15.37 1.41
CA THR A 264 -7.02 -15.24 0.32
C THR A 264 -6.74 -16.59 -0.33
N PRO A 265 -7.33 -16.91 -1.50
CA PRO A 265 -6.94 -18.07 -2.28
C PRO A 265 -5.65 -17.83 -3.07
N ILE A 266 -4.74 -18.79 -3.02
CA ILE A 266 -3.41 -18.75 -3.65
C ILE A 266 -3.16 -20.03 -4.43
N SER A 267 -2.71 -19.90 -5.68
CA SER A 267 -2.42 -21.01 -6.57
C SER A 267 -1.31 -21.92 -6.05
N SER A 268 -1.46 -23.25 -6.30
CA SER A 268 -0.44 -24.27 -6.07
C SER A 268 0.91 -23.98 -6.74
N GLN A 269 0.91 -23.20 -7.81
CA GLN A 269 2.13 -22.79 -8.49
C GLN A 269 2.90 -21.71 -7.70
N ILE A 270 2.23 -20.96 -6.82
CA ILE A 270 2.84 -19.90 -5.98
C ILE A 270 3.36 -20.48 -4.66
N THR A 271 2.65 -21.41 -4.06
CA THR A 271 2.95 -21.94 -2.72
C THR A 271 4.38 -22.49 -2.51
N PRO A 272 5.08 -23.02 -3.53
CA PRO A 272 6.48 -23.44 -3.37
C PRO A 272 7.44 -22.31 -2.92
N CYS A 273 7.06 -21.04 -3.16
CA CYS A 273 7.85 -19.88 -2.73
C CYS A 273 7.69 -19.55 -1.23
N PHE A 274 6.73 -20.17 -0.55
CA PHE A 274 6.46 -19.97 0.87
C PHE A 274 7.30 -20.89 1.75
N GLY A 275 8.63 -20.73 1.73
CA GLY A 275 9.55 -21.64 2.39
C GLY A 275 9.18 -21.99 3.85
N ALA A 276 8.77 -20.99 4.65
CA ALA A 276 8.37 -21.21 6.05
C ALA A 276 7.02 -21.91 6.20
N LEU A 277 6.15 -21.89 5.18
CA LEU A 277 4.84 -22.55 5.19
C LEU A 277 4.85 -23.90 4.45
N LYS A 278 6.01 -24.37 3.98
CA LYS A 278 6.13 -25.57 3.14
C LYS A 278 5.44 -26.80 3.76
N ALA A 279 5.52 -26.98 5.08
CA ALA A 279 4.88 -28.11 5.77
C ALA A 279 3.33 -28.06 5.72
N HIS A 280 2.77 -26.88 5.46
CA HIS A 280 1.32 -26.63 5.46
C HIS A 280 0.75 -26.37 4.06
N CYS A 281 1.61 -26.39 3.04
CA CYS A 281 1.24 -26.23 1.63
C CYS A 281 1.55 -27.52 0.88
N PRO A 282 0.64 -28.50 0.82
CA PRO A 282 0.89 -29.78 0.13
C PRO A 282 1.22 -29.55 -1.35
N GLU A 283 2.11 -30.37 -1.88
CA GLU A 283 2.56 -30.24 -3.26
C GLU A 283 1.38 -30.41 -4.25
N GLY A 284 1.29 -29.53 -5.23
CA GLY A 284 0.24 -29.54 -6.24
C GLY A 284 -1.12 -29.00 -5.77
N GLN A 285 -1.30 -28.71 -4.49
CA GLN A 285 -2.54 -28.17 -3.96
C GLN A 285 -2.52 -26.63 -3.85
N SER A 286 -3.62 -25.99 -4.21
CA SER A 286 -3.88 -24.59 -3.96
C SER A 286 -4.33 -24.39 -2.52
N ILE A 287 -4.11 -23.23 -1.94
CA ILE A 287 -4.46 -22.95 -0.56
C ILE A 287 -5.40 -21.76 -0.42
N LEU A 288 -6.16 -21.78 0.66
CA LEU A 288 -6.92 -20.63 1.14
C LEU A 288 -6.36 -20.23 2.49
N ILE A 289 -5.76 -19.04 2.57
CA ILE A 289 -5.31 -18.43 3.82
C ILE A 289 -6.46 -17.60 4.39
N CYS A 290 -6.80 -17.86 5.65
CA CYS A 290 -7.85 -17.12 6.34
C CYS A 290 -7.37 -16.63 7.72
N MET A 291 -7.94 -15.50 8.16
CA MET A 291 -7.89 -15.02 9.54
C MET A 291 -9.33 -14.93 10.05
N ILE A 292 -9.68 -15.85 10.94
CA ILE A 292 -11.05 -16.08 11.44
C ILE A 292 -11.08 -15.85 12.95
N ALA A 293 -12.09 -15.16 13.47
CA ALA A 293 -12.26 -15.06 14.91
C ALA A 293 -12.54 -16.44 15.52
N GLU A 294 -11.95 -16.75 16.68
CA GLU A 294 -12.03 -18.04 17.34
C GLU A 294 -13.48 -18.56 17.45
N GLY A 295 -14.43 -17.69 17.87
CA GLY A 295 -15.84 -18.05 17.97
C GLY A 295 -16.55 -18.37 16.65
N SER A 296 -15.91 -18.07 15.50
CA SER A 296 -16.45 -18.33 14.16
C SER A 296 -15.85 -19.56 13.49
N LEU A 297 -14.90 -20.28 14.13
CA LEU A 297 -14.23 -21.45 13.54
C LEU A 297 -15.20 -22.59 13.21
N GLY A 298 -16.19 -22.86 14.07
CA GLY A 298 -17.19 -23.91 13.83
C GLY A 298 -17.97 -23.69 12.53
N PRO A 299 -18.67 -22.55 12.37
CA PRO A 299 -19.33 -22.19 11.11
C PRO A 299 -18.40 -22.13 9.90
N PHE A 300 -17.18 -21.62 10.07
CA PHE A 300 -16.16 -21.62 9.01
C PHE A 300 -15.83 -23.03 8.54
N LYS A 301 -15.52 -23.96 9.45
CA LYS A 301 -15.22 -25.36 9.13
C LYS A 301 -16.43 -26.07 8.47
N ALA A 302 -17.65 -25.69 8.83
CA ALA A 302 -18.85 -26.22 8.19
C ALA A 302 -18.93 -25.81 6.70
N ILE A 303 -18.54 -24.58 6.34
CA ILE A 303 -18.45 -24.14 4.92
C ILE A 303 -17.35 -24.91 4.20
N ILE A 304 -16.17 -25.11 4.78
CA ILE A 304 -15.09 -25.88 4.17
C ILE A 304 -15.57 -27.30 3.87
N GLY A 305 -16.24 -27.95 4.84
CA GLY A 305 -16.81 -29.29 4.70
C GLY A 305 -15.78 -30.32 4.26
N LYS A 306 -16.10 -31.04 3.14
CA LYS A 306 -15.20 -32.04 2.53
C LYS A 306 -14.45 -31.49 1.29
N ARG A 307 -14.62 -30.21 0.95
CA ARG A 307 -14.01 -29.61 -0.24
C ARG A 307 -12.52 -29.33 -0.07
N GLY A 308 -12.08 -29.08 1.16
CA GLY A 308 -10.70 -28.79 1.49
C GLY A 308 -10.25 -29.43 2.79
N THR A 309 -8.93 -29.47 2.99
CA THR A 309 -8.30 -30.02 4.20
C THR A 309 -7.61 -28.89 4.97
N VAL A 310 -7.95 -28.71 6.24
CA VAL A 310 -7.23 -27.77 7.13
C VAL A 310 -5.84 -28.34 7.40
N THR A 311 -4.80 -27.62 6.96
CA THR A 311 -3.40 -28.01 7.11
C THR A 311 -2.65 -27.19 8.15
N TYR A 312 -3.21 -26.05 8.56
CA TYR A 312 -2.70 -25.20 9.64
C TYR A 312 -3.86 -24.52 10.37
N GLU A 313 -3.77 -24.45 11.69
CA GLU A 313 -4.69 -23.71 12.55
C GLU A 313 -3.97 -23.34 13.83
N ALA A 314 -3.79 -22.06 14.08
CA ALA A 314 -3.16 -21.55 15.32
C ALA A 314 -3.61 -20.11 15.61
N PRO A 315 -3.52 -19.64 16.87
CA PRO A 315 -3.70 -18.24 17.18
C PRO A 315 -2.80 -17.35 16.30
N SER A 316 -3.36 -16.25 15.81
CA SER A 316 -2.60 -15.26 15.05
C SER A 316 -1.71 -14.47 16.00
N GLU A 317 -0.42 -14.78 16.01
CA GLU A 317 0.55 -14.16 16.90
C GLU A 317 1.43 -13.15 16.18
N GLU A 318 1.54 -11.97 16.76
CA GLU A 318 2.46 -10.91 16.33
C GLU A 318 3.52 -10.69 17.42
N GLY A 319 4.52 -11.55 17.45
CA GLY A 319 5.60 -11.49 18.45
C GLY A 319 6.99 -11.53 17.83
N PRO A 320 8.05 -11.32 18.63
CA PRO A 320 9.42 -11.54 18.17
C PRO A 320 9.61 -12.98 17.69
N GLY A 321 10.05 -13.16 16.45
CA GLY A 321 10.30 -14.48 15.86
C GLY A 321 9.09 -15.18 15.22
N THR A 322 7.89 -14.60 15.31
CA THR A 322 6.69 -15.08 14.60
C THR A 322 6.47 -14.31 13.29
N VAL A 323 5.94 -15.00 12.28
CA VAL A 323 5.51 -14.39 11.02
C VAL A 323 4.05 -14.76 10.82
N PRO A 324 3.11 -13.83 11.09
CA PRO A 324 1.69 -14.10 10.93
C PRO A 324 1.34 -14.36 9.47
N LEU A 325 0.29 -15.14 9.20
CA LEU A 325 -0.06 -15.58 7.85
C LEU A 325 -0.36 -14.43 6.90
N TYR A 326 -0.83 -13.28 7.38
CA TYR A 326 -1.08 -12.12 6.52
C TYR A 326 0.20 -11.59 5.82
N GLU A 327 1.39 -11.91 6.33
CA GLU A 327 2.65 -11.56 5.66
C GLU A 327 2.96 -12.42 4.42
N TYR A 328 2.10 -13.38 4.08
CA TYR A 328 2.16 -14.14 2.83
C TYR A 328 1.08 -13.73 1.83
N THR A 329 0.28 -12.72 2.14
CA THR A 329 -0.87 -12.25 1.35
C THR A 329 -0.63 -10.86 0.76
N TRP A 330 -1.53 -10.36 -0.03
CA TRP A 330 -1.39 -9.07 -0.71
C TRP A 330 -0.08 -9.02 -1.52
N ASN A 331 0.60 -7.88 -1.55
CA ASN A 331 1.87 -7.73 -2.28
C ASN A 331 3.03 -8.55 -1.68
N HIS A 332 2.89 -9.08 -0.47
CA HIS A 332 3.90 -9.95 0.09
C HIS A 332 3.94 -11.33 -0.58
N THR A 333 2.85 -11.81 -1.17
CA THR A 333 2.86 -13.00 -2.05
C THR A 333 3.87 -12.81 -3.18
N THR A 334 3.81 -11.65 -3.87
CA THR A 334 4.78 -11.28 -4.90
C THR A 334 6.21 -11.18 -4.33
N LEU A 335 6.37 -10.59 -3.13
CA LEU A 335 7.67 -10.48 -2.47
C LEU A 335 8.29 -11.84 -2.19
N GLN A 336 7.50 -12.82 -1.72
CA GLN A 336 8.02 -14.17 -1.47
C GLN A 336 8.60 -14.78 -2.75
N TRP A 337 7.91 -14.65 -3.87
CA TRP A 337 8.41 -15.14 -5.16
C TRP A 337 9.66 -14.40 -5.62
N LEU A 338 9.68 -13.07 -5.54
CA LEU A 338 10.82 -12.23 -5.96
C LEU A 338 12.12 -12.50 -5.19
N LYS A 339 12.05 -13.20 -4.04
CA LYS A 339 13.24 -13.67 -3.31
C LYS A 339 14.00 -14.76 -4.08
N SER A 340 13.30 -15.57 -4.86
CA SER A 340 13.87 -16.70 -5.63
C SER A 340 13.98 -16.40 -7.12
N ASP A 341 13.03 -15.66 -7.70
CA ASP A 341 12.97 -15.35 -9.13
C ASP A 341 12.54 -13.91 -9.35
N ARG A 342 13.40 -13.13 -9.99
CA ARG A 342 13.16 -11.71 -10.32
C ARG A 342 12.66 -11.49 -11.74
N SER A 343 12.38 -12.55 -12.48
CA SER A 343 11.82 -12.46 -13.84
C SER A 343 10.31 -12.30 -13.86
N ILE A 344 9.68 -12.13 -12.69
CA ILE A 344 8.24 -11.93 -12.55
C ILE A 344 7.91 -10.48 -12.19
N THR A 345 6.67 -10.14 -12.42
CA THR A 345 6.02 -8.96 -11.87
C THR A 345 4.60 -9.31 -11.42
N TYR A 346 3.74 -8.34 -11.22
CA TYR A 346 2.36 -8.56 -10.78
C TYR A 346 1.42 -7.57 -11.43
N LEU A 347 0.14 -7.85 -11.40
CA LEU A 347 -0.91 -6.89 -11.70
C LEU A 347 -1.65 -6.52 -10.42
N GLN A 348 -2.45 -5.48 -10.47
CA GLN A 348 -3.44 -5.15 -9.45
C GLN A 348 -4.80 -4.99 -10.09
N CYS A 349 -5.66 -5.97 -9.84
CA CYS A 349 -6.95 -6.08 -10.48
C CYS A 349 -8.08 -5.89 -9.46
N LEU A 350 -9.24 -5.45 -9.93
CA LEU A 350 -10.49 -5.49 -9.19
C LEU A 350 -11.54 -6.16 -10.07
N PHE A 351 -12.07 -7.28 -9.61
CA PHE A 351 -13.04 -8.09 -10.36
C PHE A 351 -14.45 -7.51 -10.20
N PRO A 352 -15.31 -7.66 -11.24
CA PRO A 352 -16.71 -7.24 -11.16
C PRO A 352 -17.46 -8.18 -10.21
N HIS A 353 -18.21 -7.62 -9.25
CA HIS A 353 -18.90 -8.39 -8.20
C HIS A 353 -20.06 -9.25 -8.72
N ASP A 354 -20.70 -8.85 -9.81
CA ASP A 354 -21.85 -9.54 -10.44
C ASP A 354 -21.44 -10.74 -11.32
N ARG A 355 -20.17 -10.80 -11.76
CA ARG A 355 -19.61 -11.89 -12.56
C ARG A 355 -18.30 -12.43 -11.97
N LEU A 356 -18.11 -12.32 -10.65
CA LEU A 356 -16.83 -12.57 -10.01
C LEU A 356 -16.25 -13.95 -10.31
N VAL A 357 -17.03 -15.02 -10.11
CA VAL A 357 -16.56 -16.40 -10.30
C VAL A 357 -16.31 -16.69 -11.79
N GLU A 358 -17.21 -16.23 -12.66
CA GLU A 358 -17.07 -16.37 -14.10
C GLU A 358 -15.83 -15.66 -14.63
N SER A 359 -15.64 -14.39 -14.26
CA SER A 359 -14.48 -13.59 -14.67
C SER A 359 -13.17 -14.18 -14.17
N ALA A 360 -13.15 -14.76 -12.95
CA ALA A 360 -11.97 -15.45 -12.44
C ALA A 360 -11.64 -16.69 -13.27
N ARG A 361 -12.64 -17.52 -13.62
CA ARG A 361 -12.45 -18.70 -14.50
C ARG A 361 -11.95 -18.30 -15.88
N GLU A 362 -12.57 -17.29 -16.50
CA GLU A 362 -12.19 -16.78 -17.83
C GLU A 362 -10.74 -16.29 -17.83
N THR A 363 -10.35 -15.49 -16.82
CA THR A 363 -8.98 -14.97 -16.69
C THR A 363 -7.96 -16.08 -16.52
N ILE A 364 -8.22 -17.06 -15.65
CA ILE A 364 -7.31 -18.20 -15.42
C ILE A 364 -7.16 -19.02 -16.71
N ALA A 365 -8.26 -19.28 -17.42
CA ALA A 365 -8.23 -20.03 -18.67
C ALA A 365 -7.49 -19.28 -19.80
N ALA A 366 -7.61 -17.95 -19.86
CA ALA A 366 -7.00 -17.13 -20.90
C ALA A 366 -5.47 -17.04 -20.79
N PHE A 367 -4.92 -17.05 -19.57
CA PHE A 367 -3.49 -16.79 -19.37
C PHE A 367 -2.69 -18.02 -18.92
N GLY A 368 -3.35 -19.07 -18.38
CA GLY A 368 -2.68 -20.29 -17.94
C GLY A 368 -1.46 -20.02 -17.05
N ASP A 369 -0.31 -20.59 -17.41
CA ASP A 369 0.94 -20.48 -16.63
C ASP A 369 1.63 -19.11 -16.76
N GLU A 370 1.16 -18.24 -17.64
CA GLU A 370 1.72 -16.88 -17.76
C GLU A 370 1.33 -15.99 -16.58
N LEU A 371 0.09 -16.21 -16.05
CA LEU A 371 -0.46 -15.38 -14.97
C LEU A 371 -1.00 -16.27 -13.84
N LEU A 372 -0.23 -16.37 -12.76
CA LEU A 372 -0.54 -17.25 -11.64
C LEU A 372 -1.56 -16.59 -10.70
N PRO A 373 -2.73 -17.21 -10.46
CA PRO A 373 -3.81 -16.56 -9.74
C PRO A 373 -3.53 -16.44 -8.24
N HIS A 374 -3.79 -15.24 -7.74
CA HIS A 374 -3.81 -14.86 -6.32
C HIS A 374 -4.87 -13.78 -6.14
N HIS A 375 -5.87 -14.04 -5.32
CA HIS A 375 -6.96 -13.11 -5.04
C HIS A 375 -7.06 -12.79 -3.56
N GLU A 376 -7.62 -11.62 -3.28
CA GLU A 376 -7.96 -11.13 -1.94
C GLU A 376 -9.44 -10.77 -1.92
N PHE A 377 -10.26 -11.48 -1.15
CA PHE A 377 -11.66 -11.08 -1.03
C PHE A 377 -11.77 -9.79 -0.23
N ILE A 378 -12.53 -8.86 -0.76
CA ILE A 378 -12.75 -7.53 -0.20
C ILE A 378 -14.22 -7.12 -0.31
N ARG A 379 -14.62 -6.09 0.43
CA ARG A 379 -15.83 -5.31 0.11
C ARG A 379 -15.45 -4.08 -0.70
N PHE A 380 -16.23 -3.81 -1.72
CA PHE A 380 -16.11 -2.62 -2.55
C PHE A 380 -17.51 -2.12 -2.91
N GLY A 381 -17.81 -0.85 -2.60
CA GLY A 381 -19.16 -0.32 -2.74
C GLY A 381 -20.22 -1.11 -1.96
N GLY A 382 -19.87 -1.60 -0.77
CA GLY A 382 -20.76 -2.40 0.09
C GLY A 382 -20.94 -3.86 -0.34
N ARG A 383 -20.36 -4.32 -1.45
CA ARG A 383 -20.51 -5.68 -1.98
C ARG A 383 -19.20 -6.46 -1.91
N VAL A 384 -19.31 -7.77 -1.66
CA VAL A 384 -18.14 -8.66 -1.70
C VAL A 384 -17.69 -8.85 -3.14
N THR A 385 -16.41 -8.66 -3.37
CA THR A 385 -15.71 -8.96 -4.62
C THR A 385 -14.28 -9.40 -4.32
N ALA A 386 -13.41 -9.49 -5.33
CA ALA A 386 -12.02 -9.80 -5.17
C ALA A 386 -11.12 -8.71 -5.80
N SER A 387 -10.14 -8.24 -5.04
CA SER A 387 -8.93 -7.69 -5.60
C SER A 387 -8.00 -8.85 -5.96
N ALA A 388 -7.25 -8.75 -7.03
CA ALA A 388 -6.26 -9.75 -7.37
C ALA A 388 -4.88 -9.12 -7.55
N LEU A 389 -3.89 -9.86 -7.09
CA LEU A 389 -2.48 -9.53 -7.28
C LEU A 389 -1.78 -10.74 -7.94
N PRO A 390 -2.24 -11.16 -9.13
CA PRO A 390 -1.67 -12.31 -9.80
C PRO A 390 -0.21 -12.08 -10.15
N ILE A 391 0.57 -13.15 -10.09
CA ILE A 391 1.99 -13.09 -10.46
C ILE A 391 2.12 -13.31 -11.95
N LEU A 392 2.65 -12.32 -12.66
CA LEU A 392 2.88 -12.37 -14.11
C LEU A 392 4.33 -12.75 -14.40
N ARG A 393 4.54 -13.78 -15.23
CA ARG A 393 5.85 -14.05 -15.84
C ARG A 393 6.15 -12.96 -16.86
N TYR A 394 7.02 -12.04 -16.47
CA TYR A 394 7.31 -10.86 -17.28
C TYR A 394 8.18 -11.20 -18.48
N SER A 395 7.80 -10.75 -19.66
CA SER A 395 8.57 -10.86 -20.89
C SER A 395 8.98 -9.50 -21.46
N THR A 396 8.00 -8.71 -21.89
CA THR A 396 8.24 -7.37 -22.45
C THR A 396 7.19 -6.37 -21.96
N PRO A 397 7.47 -5.05 -22.05
CA PRO A 397 6.47 -4.02 -21.73
C PRO A 397 5.21 -4.12 -22.60
N GLU A 398 5.37 -4.50 -23.88
CA GLU A 398 4.26 -4.62 -24.83
C GLU A 398 3.33 -5.76 -24.40
N ARG A 399 3.87 -6.94 -24.01
CA ARG A 399 3.09 -8.06 -23.52
C ARG A 399 2.38 -7.74 -22.21
N LEU A 400 3.07 -7.03 -21.29
CA LEU A 400 2.45 -6.54 -20.06
C LEU A 400 1.23 -5.65 -20.36
N ASN A 401 1.36 -4.71 -21.29
CA ASN A 401 0.27 -3.83 -21.70
C ASN A 401 -0.88 -4.62 -22.36
N GLU A 402 -0.57 -5.62 -23.18
CA GLU A 402 -1.55 -6.50 -23.80
C GLU A 402 -2.33 -7.30 -22.75
N VAL A 403 -1.65 -7.89 -21.77
CA VAL A 403 -2.29 -8.62 -20.66
C VAL A 403 -3.23 -7.71 -19.88
N MET A 404 -2.84 -6.46 -19.59
CA MET A 404 -3.71 -5.49 -18.93
C MET A 404 -4.92 -5.14 -19.79
N ALA A 405 -4.74 -4.90 -21.09
CA ALA A 405 -5.84 -4.59 -22.02
C ALA A 405 -6.86 -5.74 -22.15
N LEU A 406 -6.38 -6.98 -22.14
CA LEU A 406 -7.25 -8.16 -22.17
C LEU A 406 -8.11 -8.28 -20.89
N HIS A 407 -7.54 -8.00 -19.71
CA HIS A 407 -8.31 -7.93 -18.46
C HIS A 407 -9.40 -6.86 -18.54
N GLU A 408 -9.04 -5.64 -18.99
CA GLU A 408 -10.01 -4.56 -19.12
C GLU A 408 -11.12 -4.86 -20.13
N ALA A 409 -10.80 -5.55 -21.23
CA ALA A 409 -11.78 -6.00 -22.22
C ALA A 409 -12.75 -7.05 -21.63
N ALA A 410 -12.28 -7.88 -20.69
CA ALA A 410 -13.09 -8.84 -19.95
C ALA A 410 -13.86 -8.20 -18.76
N GLY A 411 -13.80 -6.88 -18.60
CA GLY A 411 -14.50 -6.16 -17.53
C GLY A 411 -13.77 -6.16 -16.17
N VAL A 412 -12.55 -6.66 -16.10
CA VAL A 412 -11.71 -6.62 -14.91
C VAL A 412 -10.98 -5.27 -14.87
N PHE A 413 -11.20 -4.50 -13.81
CA PHE A 413 -10.52 -3.21 -13.63
C PHE A 413 -9.04 -3.41 -13.29
N ILE A 414 -8.15 -2.69 -13.97
CA ILE A 414 -6.71 -2.69 -13.70
C ILE A 414 -6.30 -1.38 -13.02
N ALA A 415 -5.72 -1.49 -11.83
CA ALA A 415 -4.97 -0.41 -11.21
C ALA A 415 -3.49 -0.60 -11.54
N ASN A 416 -3.04 -0.12 -12.71
CA ASN A 416 -1.71 -0.37 -13.24
C ASN A 416 -0.61 -0.03 -12.20
N PRO A 417 0.16 -1.03 -11.69
CA PRO A 417 1.21 -0.82 -10.71
C PRO A 417 2.56 -0.43 -11.33
N HIS A 418 2.62 -0.29 -12.67
CA HIS A 418 3.83 -0.03 -13.43
C HIS A 418 3.98 1.43 -13.86
N VAL A 419 3.15 2.31 -13.29
CA VAL A 419 3.21 3.77 -13.52
C VAL A 419 3.40 4.51 -12.21
N VAL A 420 4.10 5.63 -12.29
CA VAL A 420 4.51 6.43 -11.13
C VAL A 420 3.51 7.55 -10.81
N SER A 421 2.64 7.88 -11.75
CA SER A 421 1.63 8.93 -11.61
C SER A 421 0.30 8.41 -11.07
N LEU A 422 -0.51 9.34 -10.56
CA LEU A 422 -1.87 9.05 -10.09
C LEU A 422 -2.85 8.76 -11.23
N GLU A 423 -2.61 9.32 -12.42
CA GLU A 423 -3.59 9.45 -13.50
C GLU A 423 -3.41 8.41 -14.60
N GLU A 424 -2.19 7.91 -14.80
CA GLU A 424 -1.88 7.00 -15.90
C GLU A 424 -2.13 5.51 -15.55
N GLY A 425 -2.53 5.24 -14.31
CA GLY A 425 -2.62 3.89 -13.78
C GLY A 425 -3.82 3.06 -14.27
N SER A 426 -4.83 3.65 -14.91
CA SER A 426 -5.95 2.99 -15.60
C SER A 426 -6.80 4.05 -16.28
N ARG A 427 -7.71 3.61 -17.20
CA ARG A 427 -8.67 4.54 -17.83
C ARG A 427 -9.63 5.24 -16.85
N HIS A 428 -9.70 4.79 -15.59
CA HIS A 428 -10.52 5.37 -14.53
C HIS A 428 -9.71 6.12 -13.46
N LYS A 429 -8.37 6.08 -13.51
CA LYS A 429 -7.51 6.87 -12.64
C LYS A 429 -7.26 8.23 -13.27
N ARG A 430 -8.13 9.16 -12.94
CA ARG A 430 -7.91 10.59 -13.21
C ARG A 430 -7.89 11.31 -11.88
N ALA A 431 -7.02 12.30 -11.72
CA ALA A 431 -7.21 13.27 -10.66
C ALA A 431 -8.53 13.98 -10.96
N ASP A 432 -9.49 13.87 -10.06
CA ASP A 432 -10.76 14.58 -10.24
C ASP A 432 -10.58 16.10 -10.04
N ALA A 433 -11.57 16.90 -10.44
CA ALA A 433 -11.51 18.36 -10.35
C ALA A 433 -11.33 18.83 -8.90
N ASP A 434 -11.93 18.13 -7.93
CA ASP A 434 -11.81 18.43 -6.50
C ASP A 434 -10.40 18.20 -5.99
N GLN A 435 -9.77 17.08 -6.39
CA GLN A 435 -8.41 16.75 -6.01
C GLN A 435 -7.40 17.75 -6.62
N LEU A 436 -7.58 18.12 -7.89
CA LEU A 436 -6.77 19.15 -8.56
C LEU A 436 -6.98 20.55 -7.95
N GLY A 437 -8.22 20.90 -7.63
CA GLY A 437 -8.57 22.15 -6.95
C GLY A 437 -7.92 22.22 -5.58
N PHE A 438 -8.01 21.16 -4.81
CA PHE A 438 -7.38 21.08 -3.50
C PHE A 438 -5.85 21.10 -3.56
N LYS A 439 -5.24 20.46 -4.57
CA LYS A 439 -3.80 20.58 -4.80
C LYS A 439 -3.38 22.04 -5.01
N ARG A 440 -4.12 22.83 -5.82
CA ARG A 440 -3.85 24.27 -6.01
C ARG A 440 -3.98 25.05 -4.71
N GLU A 441 -4.95 24.71 -3.87
CA GLU A 441 -5.18 25.37 -2.59
C GLU A 441 -4.04 25.14 -1.59
N VAL A 442 -3.46 23.92 -1.54
CA VAL A 442 -2.50 23.52 -0.49
C VAL A 442 -1.04 23.54 -0.96
N ASP A 443 -0.80 23.62 -2.25
CA ASP A 443 0.52 23.64 -2.87
C ASP A 443 0.46 24.34 -4.23
N PRO A 444 0.21 25.66 -4.27
CA PRO A 444 0.01 26.40 -5.52
C PRO A 444 1.20 26.31 -6.47
N ARG A 445 2.41 26.22 -5.93
CA ARG A 445 3.65 26.11 -6.71
C ARG A 445 3.98 24.71 -7.21
N GLY A 446 3.21 23.68 -6.82
CA GLY A 446 3.43 22.30 -7.24
C GLY A 446 4.73 21.68 -6.76
N LEU A 447 5.21 22.07 -5.58
CA LEU A 447 6.48 21.62 -5.01
C LEU A 447 6.35 20.29 -4.27
N LEU A 448 5.13 19.93 -3.83
CA LEU A 448 4.88 18.72 -3.05
C LEU A 448 4.73 17.52 -3.98
N ASN A 449 5.71 16.62 -3.90
CA ASN A 449 5.85 15.39 -4.68
C ASN A 449 5.60 15.58 -6.19
N PRO A 450 6.31 16.49 -6.86
CA PRO A 450 6.06 16.89 -8.24
C PRO A 450 6.24 15.73 -9.22
N GLY A 451 5.40 15.69 -10.26
CA GLY A 451 5.40 14.64 -11.29
C GLY A 451 4.54 13.42 -10.96
N LYS A 452 3.89 13.39 -9.77
CA LYS A 452 2.93 12.32 -9.42
C LYS A 452 1.49 12.65 -9.86
N MET A 453 1.17 13.93 -10.02
CA MET A 453 -0.12 14.43 -10.53
C MET A 453 0.15 15.16 -11.83
N THR A 454 0.00 14.46 -12.97
CA THR A 454 0.43 14.95 -14.29
C THR A 454 -0.50 16.04 -14.86
N SER A 455 -1.78 16.02 -14.47
CA SER A 455 -2.75 17.07 -14.87
C SER A 455 -2.60 18.38 -14.08
N PHE A 456 -1.76 18.39 -13.03
CA PHE A 456 -1.52 19.60 -12.26
C PHE A 456 -0.50 20.48 -12.97
N VAL A 457 -0.91 21.72 -13.25
CA VAL A 457 -0.03 22.78 -13.76
C VAL A 457 -0.02 23.89 -12.72
N ALA A 458 1.17 24.22 -12.22
CA ALA A 458 1.35 25.36 -11.32
C ALA A 458 1.10 26.67 -12.07
N ASP A 459 0.57 27.68 -11.39
CA ASP A 459 0.42 29.01 -11.97
C ASP A 459 1.82 29.63 -12.15
N PRO A 460 2.17 30.11 -13.34
CA PRO A 460 3.48 30.74 -13.57
C PRO A 460 3.71 32.03 -12.75
N THR A 461 2.66 32.62 -12.19
CA THR A 461 2.70 33.83 -11.37
C THR A 461 2.88 33.60 -9.88
N ASP A 462 2.71 32.37 -9.39
CA ASP A 462 2.94 31.93 -8.02
C ASP A 462 4.37 31.33 -7.89
#